data_e95d7ae0a9fbcc99b36edc8c88fb4d0d
#
_entry.id   e95d7ae0a9fbcc99b36edc8c88fb4d0d
#
_cell.length_a   1.000
_cell.length_b   1.000
_cell.length_c   1.000
_cell.angle_alpha   90.00
_cell.angle_beta   90.00
_cell.angle_gamma   90.00
#
_symmetry.space_group_name_H-M   'P 1'
#
loop_
_entity.id
_entity.type
_entity.pdbx_description
1 polymer ?
#
loop_
_entity_poly.entity_id
_entity_poly.type
_entity_poly.pdbx_seq_one_letter_code
_entity_poly.pdbx_strand_id
1 'polypeptide(L)'
;MPFLKIAGFSAIALAAGLAAASATSLKDVKDQGYIRIATANEVPYSYMKDDGTSAGIGPDVANAVLKKLGIAEANWSVTPFGTLIPGLKAKRFDFVAAEQNISPERCKQVSFTEPNSSYGEGLLVKKGNPKKLTTYADIAKDPSLKVAVVSGANNIDFLRAVGVKDSQVIFITANADALATVQSRADAYAATELTVASLAKGQANVEQVAPFTDPVVNGKPVRNFGGFAFRPEDKELRDAFNAALVEFRKTDDYKKILGTYGLSDASIKAAADRKVEDLCAGK
;
A
#
# COMPACT_ATOMS: atom_id res chain seq x y z
N MET A 1 -79.27 -15.79 -5.19
CA MET A 1 -78.08 -16.58 -4.84
C MET A 1 -76.94 -16.10 -5.73
N PRO A 2 -75.93 -15.34 -5.24
CA PRO A 2 -74.72 -15.01 -6.03
C PRO A 2 -73.58 -15.96 -5.67
N PHE A 3 -72.92 -16.52 -6.67
CA PHE A 3 -71.75 -17.34 -6.55
C PHE A 3 -70.51 -16.51 -6.20
N LEU A 4 -69.87 -16.88 -5.08
CA LEU A 4 -68.58 -16.28 -4.63
C LEU A 4 -67.44 -16.95 -5.40
N LYS A 5 -66.74 -16.20 -6.25
CA LYS A 5 -65.45 -16.64 -6.89
C LYS A 5 -64.31 -16.37 -5.95
N ILE A 6 -63.68 -17.46 -5.47
CA ILE A 6 -62.45 -17.42 -4.70
C ILE A 6 -61.28 -17.29 -5.73
N ALA A 7 -60.64 -16.11 -5.71
CA ALA A 7 -59.39 -15.89 -6.44
C ALA A 7 -58.19 -16.47 -5.66
N GLY A 8 -57.58 -17.51 -6.17
CA GLY A 8 -56.36 -18.07 -5.59
C GLY A 8 -55.15 -17.16 -5.86
N PHE A 9 -54.57 -16.61 -4.82
CA PHE A 9 -53.25 -15.93 -4.88
C PHE A 9 -52.14 -16.98 -4.88
N SER A 10 -51.53 -17.19 -6.03
CA SER A 10 -50.29 -17.94 -6.12
C SER A 10 -49.14 -17.07 -5.61
N ALA A 11 -48.58 -17.34 -4.45
CA ALA A 11 -47.37 -16.74 -3.94
C ALA A 11 -46.18 -17.34 -4.70
N ILE A 12 -45.61 -16.58 -5.62
CA ILE A 12 -44.31 -16.92 -6.22
C ILE A 12 -43.23 -16.58 -5.20
N ALA A 13 -42.69 -17.59 -4.53
CA ALA A 13 -41.53 -17.45 -3.69
C ALA A 13 -40.29 -17.17 -4.57
N LEU A 14 -39.86 -15.92 -4.59
CA LEU A 14 -38.61 -15.51 -5.22
C LEU A 14 -37.47 -16.01 -4.33
N ALA A 15 -36.91 -17.17 -4.62
CA ALA A 15 -35.69 -17.66 -4.03
C ALA A 15 -34.52 -16.81 -4.57
N ALA A 16 -34.21 -15.71 -3.89
CA ALA A 16 -32.96 -14.99 -4.10
C ALA A 16 -31.80 -15.89 -3.66
N GLY A 17 -31.25 -16.66 -4.58
CA GLY A 17 -30.00 -17.37 -4.38
C GLY A 17 -28.91 -16.35 -4.08
N LEU A 18 -28.46 -16.26 -2.83
CA LEU A 18 -27.19 -15.65 -2.49
C LEU A 18 -26.11 -16.50 -3.18
N ALA A 19 -25.71 -16.09 -4.37
CA ALA A 19 -24.49 -16.60 -4.97
C ALA A 19 -23.37 -16.22 -3.99
N ALA A 20 -22.89 -17.18 -3.22
CA ALA A 20 -21.66 -17.00 -2.46
C ALA A 20 -20.60 -16.56 -3.47
N ALA A 21 -20.11 -15.36 -3.33
CA ALA A 21 -19.10 -14.84 -4.24
C ALA A 21 -17.87 -15.73 -4.09
N SER A 22 -17.65 -16.63 -5.06
CA SER A 22 -16.55 -17.58 -5.03
C SER A 22 -15.20 -16.88 -4.95
N ALA A 23 -14.26 -17.52 -4.29
CA ALA A 23 -12.85 -17.10 -4.28
C ALA A 23 -12.31 -17.08 -5.71
N THR A 24 -11.43 -16.14 -6.03
CA THR A 24 -10.73 -16.12 -7.32
C THR A 24 -9.54 -17.08 -7.24
N SER A 25 -9.48 -18.06 -8.13
CA SER A 25 -8.37 -19.00 -8.24
C SER A 25 -7.38 -18.59 -9.34
N LEU A 26 -6.18 -19.18 -9.33
CA LEU A 26 -5.23 -19.01 -10.43
C LEU A 26 -5.80 -19.54 -11.74
N LYS A 27 -6.60 -20.62 -11.69
CA LYS A 27 -7.28 -21.17 -12.86
C LYS A 27 -8.26 -20.17 -13.46
N ASP A 28 -9.10 -19.51 -12.64
CA ASP A 28 -10.05 -18.51 -13.12
C ASP A 28 -9.34 -17.36 -13.83
N VAL A 29 -8.23 -16.87 -13.26
CA VAL A 29 -7.40 -15.81 -13.87
C VAL A 29 -6.84 -16.25 -15.22
N LYS A 30 -6.36 -17.49 -15.34
CA LYS A 30 -5.85 -18.03 -16.61
C LYS A 30 -6.96 -18.24 -17.66
N ASP A 31 -8.10 -18.72 -17.25
CA ASP A 31 -9.23 -18.97 -18.15
C ASP A 31 -9.81 -17.65 -18.71
N GLN A 32 -9.84 -16.58 -17.90
CA GLN A 32 -10.27 -15.24 -18.37
C GLN A 32 -9.18 -14.49 -19.15
N GLY A 33 -7.90 -14.90 -19.04
CA GLY A 33 -6.78 -14.34 -19.79
C GLY A 33 -6.14 -13.09 -19.19
N TYR A 34 -6.68 -12.50 -18.13
CA TYR A 34 -6.17 -11.29 -17.50
C TYR A 34 -6.35 -11.32 -15.98
N ILE A 35 -5.64 -10.40 -15.28
CA ILE A 35 -5.79 -10.15 -13.84
C ILE A 35 -5.95 -8.65 -13.60
N ARG A 36 -6.82 -8.26 -12.65
CA ARG A 36 -7.06 -6.86 -12.29
C ARG A 36 -6.21 -6.50 -11.08
N ILE A 37 -5.44 -5.43 -11.18
CA ILE A 37 -4.49 -5.01 -10.16
C ILE A 37 -4.72 -3.55 -9.79
N ALA A 38 -4.71 -3.25 -8.50
CA ALA A 38 -4.74 -1.87 -8.05
C ALA A 38 -3.38 -1.41 -7.55
N THR A 39 -3.12 -0.13 -7.79
CA THR A 39 -1.97 0.60 -7.30
C THR A 39 -2.38 1.99 -6.82
N ALA A 40 -1.49 2.69 -6.10
CA ALA A 40 -1.63 4.11 -5.78
C ALA A 40 -0.53 4.89 -6.53
N ASN A 41 -0.73 6.19 -6.76
CA ASN A 41 0.31 7.03 -7.34
C ASN A 41 1.31 7.47 -6.26
N GLU A 42 2.26 6.59 -5.95
CA GLU A 42 3.32 6.83 -4.97
C GLU A 42 4.69 6.41 -5.53
N VAL A 43 5.42 7.36 -6.09
CA VAL A 43 6.79 7.14 -6.60
C VAL A 43 7.73 6.94 -5.41
N PRO A 44 8.61 5.93 -5.43
CA PRO A 44 8.87 4.94 -6.47
C PRO A 44 8.13 3.59 -6.29
N TYR A 45 7.21 3.49 -5.33
CA TYR A 45 6.59 2.20 -4.96
C TYR A 45 5.63 1.69 -6.02
N SER A 46 4.73 2.55 -6.51
CA SER A 46 3.78 2.21 -7.58
C SER A 46 3.19 3.47 -8.20
N TYR A 47 3.20 3.59 -9.50
CA TYR A 47 2.68 4.75 -10.21
C TYR A 47 2.35 4.42 -11.66
N MET A 48 1.58 5.30 -12.31
CA MET A 48 1.37 5.25 -13.76
C MET A 48 2.31 6.23 -14.45
N LYS A 49 2.93 5.78 -15.53
CA LYS A 49 3.69 6.64 -16.45
C LYS A 49 2.74 7.41 -17.36
N ASP A 50 3.28 8.42 -18.06
CA ASP A 50 2.51 9.22 -19.01
C ASP A 50 1.96 8.41 -20.19
N ASP A 51 2.60 7.29 -20.54
CA ASP A 51 2.15 6.35 -21.56
C ASP A 51 1.04 5.40 -21.09
N GLY A 52 0.59 5.53 -19.84
CA GLY A 52 -0.45 4.69 -19.25
C GLY A 52 0.05 3.34 -18.72
N THR A 53 1.36 3.05 -18.77
CA THR A 53 1.92 1.84 -18.19
C THR A 53 2.18 1.98 -16.69
N SER A 54 1.97 0.90 -15.93
CA SER A 54 2.31 0.86 -14.51
C SER A 54 3.81 0.71 -14.33
N ALA A 55 4.36 1.33 -13.30
CA ALA A 55 5.78 1.25 -12.93
C ALA A 55 5.96 1.36 -11.42
N GLY A 56 7.15 1.01 -10.96
CA GLY A 56 7.51 1.06 -9.55
C GLY A 56 7.86 -0.32 -9.00
N ILE A 57 8.29 -0.34 -7.74
CA ILE A 57 8.72 -1.57 -7.05
C ILE A 57 7.64 -2.66 -7.15
N GLY A 58 6.41 -2.34 -6.75
CA GLY A 58 5.29 -3.28 -6.76
C GLY A 58 4.91 -3.74 -8.17
N PRO A 59 4.59 -2.83 -9.10
CA PRO A 59 4.21 -3.20 -10.47
C PRO A 59 5.28 -4.01 -11.22
N ASP A 60 6.54 -3.63 -11.15
CA ASP A 60 7.58 -4.31 -11.92
C ASP A 60 7.86 -5.72 -11.39
N VAL A 61 7.83 -5.90 -10.06
CA VAL A 61 7.92 -7.23 -9.45
C VAL A 61 6.66 -8.05 -9.75
N ALA A 62 5.47 -7.45 -9.65
CA ALA A 62 4.22 -8.14 -9.96
C ALA A 62 4.20 -8.64 -11.41
N ASN A 63 4.57 -7.80 -12.37
CA ASN A 63 4.64 -8.18 -13.79
C ASN A 63 5.61 -9.35 -14.02
N ALA A 64 6.79 -9.35 -13.36
CA ALA A 64 7.74 -10.45 -13.46
C ALA A 64 7.19 -11.76 -12.88
N VAL A 65 6.48 -11.70 -11.76
CA VAL A 65 5.82 -12.86 -11.12
C VAL A 65 4.67 -13.38 -11.98
N LEU A 66 3.81 -12.49 -12.50
CA LEU A 66 2.68 -12.86 -13.37
C LEU A 66 3.16 -13.57 -14.64
N LYS A 67 4.24 -13.07 -15.24
CA LYS A 67 4.87 -13.74 -16.40
C LYS A 67 5.31 -15.16 -16.08
N LYS A 68 5.90 -15.40 -14.88
CA LYS A 68 6.27 -16.74 -14.42
C LYS A 68 5.05 -17.65 -14.21
N LEU A 69 3.92 -17.09 -13.81
CA LEU A 69 2.66 -17.82 -13.64
C LEU A 69 1.92 -18.07 -14.97
N GLY A 70 2.40 -17.50 -16.08
CA GLY A 70 1.75 -17.63 -17.40
C GLY A 70 0.50 -16.78 -17.54
N ILE A 71 0.39 -15.67 -16.78
CA ILE A 71 -0.68 -14.67 -16.92
C ILE A 71 -0.19 -13.59 -17.87
N ALA A 72 -0.86 -13.47 -19.02
CA ALA A 72 -0.39 -12.63 -20.12
C ALA A 72 -0.76 -11.15 -19.96
N GLU A 73 -1.92 -10.85 -19.37
CA GLU A 73 -2.45 -9.50 -19.31
C GLU A 73 -2.73 -9.07 -17.88
N ALA A 74 -2.28 -7.86 -17.55
CA ALA A 74 -2.51 -7.21 -16.26
C ALA A 74 -3.25 -5.88 -16.47
N ASN A 75 -4.47 -5.80 -15.96
CA ASN A 75 -5.31 -4.60 -16.03
C ASN A 75 -5.11 -3.75 -14.79
N TRP A 76 -4.37 -2.65 -14.92
CA TRP A 76 -3.98 -1.77 -13.83
C TRP A 76 -5.01 -0.67 -13.58
N SER A 77 -5.29 -0.43 -12.29
CA SER A 77 -6.14 0.66 -11.82
C SER A 77 -5.44 1.47 -10.75
N VAL A 78 -5.44 2.80 -10.90
CA VAL A 78 -4.96 3.71 -9.86
C VAL A 78 -6.12 4.13 -8.98
N THR A 79 -5.92 4.09 -7.66
CA THR A 79 -6.93 4.51 -6.68
C THR A 79 -6.24 5.20 -5.50
N PRO A 80 -6.92 6.11 -4.77
CA PRO A 80 -6.36 6.68 -3.55
C PRO A 80 -5.92 5.60 -2.57
N PHE A 81 -4.76 5.78 -1.92
CA PHE A 81 -4.11 4.76 -1.08
C PHE A 81 -5.06 4.18 -0.02
N GLY A 82 -5.82 5.03 0.67
CA GLY A 82 -6.79 4.61 1.70
C GLY A 82 -7.97 3.78 1.17
N THR A 83 -8.19 3.75 -0.16
CA THR A 83 -9.28 2.98 -0.78
C THR A 83 -8.84 1.63 -1.36
N LEU A 84 -7.53 1.30 -1.28
CA LEU A 84 -6.99 0.05 -1.80
C LEU A 84 -7.62 -1.18 -1.13
N ILE A 85 -7.55 -1.29 0.20
CA ILE A 85 -8.14 -2.42 0.93
C ILE A 85 -9.67 -2.48 0.78
N PRO A 86 -10.42 -1.36 0.98
CA PRO A 86 -11.85 -1.36 0.69
C PRO A 86 -12.22 -1.81 -0.72
N GLY A 87 -11.48 -1.34 -1.74
CA GLY A 87 -11.69 -1.72 -3.14
C GLY A 87 -11.41 -3.20 -3.41
N LEU A 88 -10.36 -3.76 -2.79
CA LEU A 88 -10.03 -5.18 -2.86
C LEU A 88 -11.15 -6.04 -2.27
N LYS A 89 -11.64 -5.69 -1.08
CA LYS A 89 -12.77 -6.37 -0.43
C LYS A 89 -14.06 -6.27 -1.25
N ALA A 90 -14.26 -5.16 -1.95
CA ALA A 90 -15.39 -4.96 -2.86
C ALA A 90 -15.18 -5.63 -4.25
N LYS A 91 -14.14 -6.45 -4.43
CA LYS A 91 -13.82 -7.19 -5.66
C LYS A 91 -13.64 -6.31 -6.91
N ARG A 92 -13.25 -5.05 -6.72
CA ARG A 92 -12.96 -4.14 -7.85
C ARG A 92 -11.70 -4.57 -8.61
N PHE A 93 -10.77 -5.23 -7.93
CA PHE A 93 -9.54 -5.81 -8.45
C PHE A 93 -9.20 -7.09 -7.69
N ASP A 94 -8.25 -7.86 -8.18
CA ASP A 94 -7.93 -9.19 -7.68
C ASP A 94 -6.81 -9.16 -6.65
N PHE A 95 -5.87 -8.22 -6.79
CA PHE A 95 -4.89 -7.94 -5.74
C PHE A 95 -4.37 -6.48 -5.81
N VAL A 96 -3.61 -6.09 -4.79
CA VAL A 96 -2.98 -4.77 -4.65
C VAL A 96 -1.47 -4.91 -4.78
N ALA A 97 -0.85 -4.09 -5.64
CA ALA A 97 0.59 -4.00 -5.87
C ALA A 97 1.12 -2.59 -5.56
N ALA A 98 0.87 -2.10 -4.35
CA ALA A 98 1.22 -0.74 -3.91
C ALA A 98 2.24 -0.74 -2.75
N GLU A 99 2.95 -1.84 -2.54
CA GLU A 99 3.93 -1.98 -1.44
C GLU A 99 3.38 -1.55 -0.07
N GLN A 100 2.09 -1.88 0.19
CA GLN A 100 1.48 -1.56 1.48
C GLN A 100 2.23 -2.25 2.61
N ASN A 101 2.60 -1.50 3.64
CA ASN A 101 3.24 -2.06 4.82
C ASN A 101 2.39 -3.17 5.44
N ILE A 102 2.98 -4.34 5.64
CA ILE A 102 2.37 -5.48 6.32
C ILE A 102 2.29 -5.14 7.81
N SER A 103 1.09 -5.07 8.34
CA SER A 103 0.85 -4.74 9.75
C SER A 103 -0.28 -5.62 10.32
N PRO A 104 -0.31 -5.83 11.66
CA PRO A 104 -1.38 -6.60 12.30
C PRO A 104 -2.78 -6.11 11.93
N GLU A 105 -2.96 -4.78 11.83
CA GLU A 105 -4.26 -4.19 11.51
C GLU A 105 -4.71 -4.48 10.08
N ARG A 106 -3.78 -4.45 9.13
CA ARG A 106 -4.07 -4.79 7.73
C ARG A 106 -4.26 -6.29 7.54
N CYS A 107 -3.49 -7.12 8.25
CA CYS A 107 -3.61 -8.59 8.21
C CYS A 107 -4.97 -9.10 8.70
N LYS A 108 -5.68 -8.35 9.54
CA LYS A 108 -7.07 -8.66 9.93
C LYS A 108 -8.06 -8.50 8.78
N GLN A 109 -7.70 -7.80 7.72
CA GLN A 109 -8.60 -7.43 6.63
C GLN A 109 -8.25 -8.09 5.30
N VAL A 110 -6.96 -8.36 5.07
CA VAL A 110 -6.42 -8.91 3.82
C VAL A 110 -5.32 -9.92 4.11
N SER A 111 -5.01 -10.77 3.14
CA SER A 111 -3.88 -11.71 3.19
C SER A 111 -2.72 -11.17 2.38
N PHE A 112 -1.55 -11.06 3.00
CA PHE A 112 -0.33 -10.62 2.31
C PHE A 112 0.50 -11.80 1.80
N THR A 113 1.34 -11.51 0.79
CA THR A 113 2.50 -12.35 0.45
C THR A 113 3.62 -12.20 1.48
N GLU A 114 4.69 -12.98 1.34
CA GLU A 114 5.97 -12.65 1.96
C GLU A 114 6.40 -11.23 1.56
N PRO A 115 7.17 -10.52 2.42
CA PRO A 115 7.59 -9.15 2.13
C PRO A 115 8.33 -9.03 0.80
N ASN A 116 7.97 -8.01 0.02
CA ASN A 116 8.64 -7.70 -1.24
C ASN A 116 9.72 -6.64 -1.08
N SER A 117 9.53 -5.69 -0.16
CA SER A 117 10.47 -4.59 0.09
C SER A 117 10.57 -4.27 1.56
N SER A 118 11.62 -3.52 1.95
CA SER A 118 11.75 -2.94 3.29
C SER A 118 12.26 -1.53 3.19
N TYR A 119 11.66 -0.61 3.96
CA TYR A 119 11.92 0.83 3.87
C TYR A 119 11.68 1.53 5.21
N GLY A 120 12.38 2.66 5.42
CA GLY A 120 12.26 3.54 6.57
C GLY A 120 11.22 4.64 6.39
N GLU A 121 11.13 5.50 7.40
CA GLU A 121 10.30 6.68 7.41
C GLU A 121 11.08 7.92 6.94
N GLY A 122 10.39 9.02 6.69
CA GLY A 122 10.99 10.29 6.31
C GLY A 122 10.08 11.47 6.51
N LEU A 123 10.68 12.66 6.42
CA LEU A 123 9.97 13.94 6.40
C LEU A 123 10.37 14.75 5.18
N LEU A 124 9.38 15.33 4.50
CA LEU A 124 9.55 16.42 3.55
C LEU A 124 9.22 17.73 4.26
N VAL A 125 10.09 18.71 4.16
CA VAL A 125 9.95 20.01 4.80
C VAL A 125 10.23 21.15 3.82
N LYS A 126 9.91 22.39 4.22
CA LYS A 126 10.35 23.58 3.48
C LYS A 126 11.87 23.62 3.42
N LYS A 127 12.39 24.18 2.33
CA LYS A 127 13.84 24.33 2.11
C LYS A 127 14.52 25.01 3.30
N GLY A 128 15.66 24.44 3.73
CA GLY A 128 16.42 24.89 4.89
C GLY A 128 15.88 24.42 6.23
N ASN A 129 14.86 23.54 6.23
CA ASN A 129 14.27 22.96 7.45
C ASN A 129 14.09 23.98 8.60
N PRO A 130 13.26 25.00 8.42
CA PRO A 130 13.19 26.15 9.37
C PRO A 130 12.75 25.75 10.77
N LYS A 131 12.10 24.60 10.91
CA LYS A 131 11.66 24.02 12.20
C LYS A 131 12.68 23.05 12.80
N LYS A 132 13.80 22.80 12.12
CA LYS A 132 14.89 21.90 12.55
C LYS A 132 14.40 20.50 12.93
N LEU A 133 13.44 19.98 12.18
CA LEU A 133 12.88 18.65 12.40
C LEU A 133 13.88 17.58 11.96
N THR A 134 14.08 16.56 12.80
CA THR A 134 14.97 15.42 12.54
C THR A 134 14.28 14.08 12.77
N THR A 135 13.10 14.10 13.41
CA THR A 135 12.29 12.93 13.71
C THR A 135 10.81 13.34 13.86
N TYR A 136 9.90 12.40 13.85
CA TYR A 136 8.48 12.65 14.13
C TYR A 136 8.24 13.18 15.55
N ALA A 137 9.06 12.79 16.53
CA ALA A 137 8.94 13.26 17.91
C ALA A 137 9.19 14.78 18.06
N ASP A 138 9.92 15.42 17.12
CA ASP A 138 10.10 16.87 17.16
C ASP A 138 8.80 17.62 16.90
N ILE A 139 7.89 17.06 16.08
CA ILE A 139 6.56 17.60 15.83
C ILE A 139 5.70 17.54 17.09
N ALA A 140 5.80 16.46 17.87
CA ALA A 140 5.06 16.29 19.13
C ALA A 140 5.44 17.31 20.21
N LYS A 141 6.70 17.81 20.19
CA LYS A 141 7.22 18.80 21.17
C LYS A 141 6.62 20.18 21.00
N ASP A 142 6.16 20.54 19.78
CA ASP A 142 5.56 21.84 19.51
C ASP A 142 4.13 21.65 18.95
N PRO A 143 3.10 21.88 19.78
CA PRO A 143 1.69 21.72 19.36
C PRO A 143 1.22 22.66 18.24
N SER A 144 1.99 23.71 17.93
CA SER A 144 1.69 24.62 16.82
C SER A 144 2.02 24.04 15.45
N LEU A 145 2.94 23.06 15.40
CA LEU A 145 3.38 22.43 14.17
C LEU A 145 2.28 21.55 13.55
N LYS A 146 2.23 21.57 12.23
CA LYS A 146 1.30 20.77 11.44
C LYS A 146 2.07 19.80 10.53
N VAL A 147 1.62 18.55 10.48
CA VAL A 147 2.17 17.51 9.62
C VAL A 147 1.10 16.95 8.68
N ALA A 148 1.41 16.93 7.40
CA ALA A 148 0.56 16.26 6.41
C ALA A 148 0.84 14.75 6.38
N VAL A 149 -0.17 13.94 6.11
CA VAL A 149 -0.08 12.50 5.91
C VAL A 149 -1.15 12.04 4.93
N VAL A 150 -0.84 11.05 4.10
CA VAL A 150 -1.84 10.46 3.18
C VAL A 150 -2.85 9.64 3.99
N SER A 151 -4.13 9.84 3.70
CA SER A 151 -5.23 9.08 4.33
C SER A 151 -5.04 7.57 4.12
N GLY A 152 -5.10 6.80 5.22
CA GLY A 152 -4.89 5.34 5.21
C GLY A 152 -3.43 4.89 5.25
N ALA A 153 -2.46 5.82 5.23
CA ALA A 153 -1.05 5.50 5.44
C ALA A 153 -0.78 5.20 6.93
N ASN A 154 0.10 4.25 7.21
CA ASN A 154 0.47 3.85 8.58
C ASN A 154 1.38 4.86 9.30
N ASN A 155 1.90 5.85 8.59
CA ASN A 155 2.67 6.95 9.20
C ASN A 155 1.88 7.66 10.31
N ILE A 156 0.54 7.71 10.21
CA ILE A 156 -0.31 8.28 11.26
C ILE A 156 -0.17 7.53 12.59
N ASP A 157 -0.02 6.21 12.56
CA ASP A 157 0.12 5.40 13.76
C ASP A 157 1.47 5.67 14.43
N PHE A 158 2.54 5.86 13.64
CA PHE A 158 3.86 6.22 14.15
C PHE A 158 3.91 7.65 14.71
N LEU A 159 3.25 8.60 14.05
CA LEU A 159 3.09 9.97 14.55
C LEU A 159 2.40 9.97 15.92
N ARG A 160 1.28 9.25 16.04
CA ARG A 160 0.54 9.11 17.31
C ARG A 160 1.38 8.41 18.38
N ALA A 161 2.11 7.36 18.03
CA ALA A 161 2.94 6.61 18.96
C ALA A 161 4.07 7.45 19.60
N VAL A 162 4.57 8.46 18.87
CA VAL A 162 5.56 9.42 19.41
C VAL A 162 4.94 10.68 20.02
N GLY A 163 3.60 10.74 20.15
CA GLY A 163 2.89 11.81 20.85
C GLY A 163 2.36 12.96 19.99
N VAL A 164 2.40 12.87 18.66
CA VAL A 164 1.76 13.86 17.79
C VAL A 164 0.24 13.77 17.96
N LYS A 165 -0.41 14.91 18.18
CA LYS A 165 -1.86 14.99 18.40
C LYS A 165 -2.61 15.02 17.06
N ASP A 166 -3.81 14.47 17.02
CA ASP A 166 -4.66 14.51 15.82
C ASP A 166 -4.92 15.94 15.32
N SER A 167 -4.97 16.91 16.23
CA SER A 167 -5.08 18.35 15.88
C SER A 167 -3.87 18.91 15.10
N GLN A 168 -2.75 18.21 15.11
CA GLN A 168 -1.54 18.59 14.36
C GLN A 168 -1.52 17.96 12.96
N VAL A 169 -2.39 16.95 12.70
CA VAL A 169 -2.38 16.17 11.46
C VAL A 169 -3.30 16.79 10.41
N ILE A 170 -2.79 16.90 9.19
CA ILE A 170 -3.54 17.31 8.00
C ILE A 170 -3.58 16.11 7.06
N PHE A 171 -4.77 15.54 6.87
CA PHE A 171 -4.94 14.45 5.92
C PHE A 171 -4.99 14.98 4.49
N ILE A 172 -4.21 14.35 3.60
CA ILE A 172 -4.23 14.57 2.16
C ILE A 172 -4.64 13.28 1.44
N THR A 173 -5.11 13.41 0.21
CA THR A 173 -5.62 12.26 -0.56
C THR A 173 -4.53 11.56 -1.35
N ALA A 174 -3.57 12.31 -1.89
CA ALA A 174 -2.50 11.79 -2.73
C ALA A 174 -1.15 12.37 -2.35
N ASN A 175 -0.07 11.65 -2.65
CA ASN A 175 1.31 12.12 -2.43
C ASN A 175 1.62 13.41 -3.22
N ALA A 176 1.01 13.60 -4.39
CA ALA A 176 1.14 14.81 -5.18
C ALA A 176 0.70 16.10 -4.45
N ASP A 177 -0.26 15.98 -3.51
CA ASP A 177 -0.75 17.12 -2.72
C ASP A 177 0.27 17.60 -1.67
N ALA A 178 1.28 16.77 -1.35
CA ALA A 178 2.23 17.03 -0.28
C ALA A 178 3.04 18.32 -0.50
N LEU A 179 3.51 18.56 -1.73
CA LEU A 179 4.31 19.75 -2.06
C LEU A 179 3.56 21.05 -1.78
N ALA A 180 2.34 21.17 -2.29
CA ALA A 180 1.50 22.34 -2.07
C ALA A 180 1.10 22.47 -0.59
N THR A 181 0.84 21.34 0.09
CA THR A 181 0.45 21.32 1.50
C THR A 181 1.60 21.79 2.40
N VAL A 182 2.83 21.33 2.19
CA VAL A 182 4.02 21.76 2.95
C VAL A 182 4.32 23.25 2.69
N GLN A 183 4.12 23.74 1.48
CA GLN A 183 4.35 25.14 1.16
C GLN A 183 3.33 26.09 1.81
N SER A 184 2.09 25.67 2.03
CA SER A 184 0.98 26.55 2.44
C SER A 184 0.49 26.36 3.85
N ARG A 185 0.28 25.12 4.32
CA ARG A 185 -0.48 24.84 5.54
C ARG A 185 0.09 23.77 6.46
N ALA A 186 1.18 23.09 6.08
CA ALA A 186 1.90 22.15 6.93
C ALA A 186 3.36 22.56 7.08
N ASP A 187 3.97 22.18 8.20
CA ASP A 187 5.40 22.37 8.44
C ASP A 187 6.22 21.20 7.87
N ALA A 188 5.59 20.02 7.79
CA ALA A 188 6.19 18.81 7.27
C ALA A 188 5.15 17.91 6.56
N TYR A 189 5.64 16.97 5.75
CA TYR A 189 4.86 15.82 5.26
C TYR A 189 5.58 14.54 5.67
N ALA A 190 4.85 13.65 6.36
CA ALA A 190 5.33 12.36 6.82
C ALA A 190 4.99 11.28 5.81
N ALA A 191 6.00 10.61 5.31
CA ALA A 191 5.88 9.48 4.38
C ALA A 191 7.12 8.58 4.52
N THR A 192 7.26 7.60 3.63
CA THR A 192 8.45 6.76 3.58
C THR A 192 9.67 7.51 3.07
N GLU A 193 10.86 7.05 3.40
CA GLU A 193 12.14 7.65 3.00
C GLU A 193 12.25 7.87 1.48
N LEU A 194 11.81 6.88 0.67
CA LEU A 194 11.91 6.96 -0.78
C LEU A 194 10.85 7.90 -1.38
N THR A 195 9.66 7.97 -0.81
CA THR A 195 8.61 8.91 -1.25
C THR A 195 9.06 10.34 -1.03
N VAL A 196 9.57 10.69 0.15
CA VAL A 196 10.02 12.05 0.43
C VAL A 196 11.24 12.43 -0.40
N ALA A 197 12.18 11.49 -0.63
CA ALA A 197 13.31 11.68 -1.53
C ALA A 197 12.86 11.98 -2.96
N SER A 198 11.88 11.20 -3.45
CA SER A 198 11.31 11.35 -4.79
C SER A 198 10.62 12.70 -4.96
N LEU A 199 9.81 13.12 -3.97
CA LEU A 199 9.10 14.40 -3.98
C LEU A 199 10.05 15.59 -3.88
N ALA A 200 11.14 15.47 -3.12
CA ALA A 200 12.12 16.55 -2.99
C ALA A 200 13.01 16.73 -4.23
N LYS A 201 13.15 15.68 -5.05
CA LYS A 201 14.05 15.68 -6.20
C LYS A 201 13.67 16.77 -7.21
N GLY A 202 14.64 17.67 -7.49
CA GLY A 202 14.47 18.78 -8.43
C GLY A 202 13.61 19.93 -7.91
N GLN A 203 13.17 19.91 -6.64
CA GLN A 203 12.38 21.00 -6.05
C GLN A 203 13.28 22.04 -5.39
N ALA A 204 12.99 23.32 -5.66
CA ALA A 204 13.74 24.43 -5.06
C ALA A 204 13.27 24.80 -3.64
N ASN A 205 11.98 24.55 -3.34
CA ASN A 205 11.30 25.10 -2.16
C ASN A 205 11.07 24.09 -1.02
N VAL A 206 11.39 22.82 -1.26
CA VAL A 206 11.27 21.75 -0.26
C VAL A 206 12.51 20.88 -0.27
N GLU A 207 12.71 20.12 0.80
CA GLU A 207 13.79 19.16 0.92
C GLU A 207 13.37 17.96 1.78
N GLN A 208 14.02 16.84 1.56
CA GLN A 208 13.97 15.72 2.48
C GLN A 208 14.82 16.06 3.71
N VAL A 209 14.32 15.74 4.90
CA VAL A 209 15.12 15.83 6.12
C VAL A 209 16.23 14.78 6.09
N ALA A 210 17.47 15.24 6.20
CA ALA A 210 18.65 14.39 6.25
C ALA A 210 19.70 14.99 7.21
N PRO A 211 20.19 14.24 8.22
CA PRO A 211 19.75 12.91 8.58
C PRO A 211 18.33 12.90 9.19
N PHE A 212 17.58 11.83 8.94
CA PHE A 212 16.31 11.57 9.59
C PHE A 212 16.45 10.36 10.52
N THR A 213 15.88 10.42 11.72
CA THR A 213 15.86 9.32 12.68
C THR A 213 14.48 8.69 12.67
N ASP A 214 14.40 7.42 12.30
CA ASP A 214 13.16 6.65 12.34
C ASP A 214 12.51 6.69 13.74
N PRO A 215 11.18 6.78 13.82
CA PRO A 215 10.49 6.75 15.11
C PRO A 215 10.73 5.44 15.83
N VAL A 216 10.78 5.50 17.16
CA VAL A 216 10.89 4.33 18.03
C VAL A 216 9.52 4.00 18.58
N VAL A 217 9.00 2.82 18.26
CA VAL A 217 7.72 2.32 18.74
C VAL A 217 7.95 1.00 19.49
N ASN A 218 7.44 0.90 20.72
CA ASN A 218 7.66 -0.27 21.58
C ASN A 218 9.16 -0.61 21.79
N GLY A 219 10.01 0.43 21.89
CA GLY A 219 11.45 0.28 22.12
C GLY A 219 12.27 -0.17 20.91
N LYS A 220 11.67 -0.25 19.71
CA LYS A 220 12.37 -0.63 18.46
C LYS A 220 12.22 0.49 17.43
N PRO A 221 13.28 0.81 16.67
CA PRO A 221 13.14 1.65 15.47
C PRO A 221 12.13 1.05 14.50
N VAL A 222 11.28 1.90 13.94
CA VAL A 222 10.28 1.47 12.95
C VAL A 222 10.99 1.07 11.67
N ARG A 223 10.58 -0.06 11.12
CA ARG A 223 10.94 -0.52 9.79
C ARG A 223 9.71 -1.09 9.12
N ASN A 224 9.42 -0.63 7.92
CA ASN A 224 8.29 -1.10 7.15
C ASN A 224 8.68 -2.26 6.22
N PHE A 225 7.69 -3.09 5.91
CA PHE A 225 7.83 -4.23 5.00
C PHE A 225 6.64 -4.25 4.05
N GLY A 226 6.89 -3.89 2.81
CA GLY A 226 5.86 -3.86 1.77
C GLY A 226 5.55 -5.24 1.22
N GLY A 227 4.30 -5.46 0.84
CA GLY A 227 3.86 -6.72 0.24
C GLY A 227 2.64 -6.55 -0.65
N PHE A 228 2.31 -7.62 -1.37
CA PHE A 228 1.11 -7.71 -2.21
C PHE A 228 -0.07 -8.19 -1.36
N ALA A 229 -1.21 -7.51 -1.47
CA ALA A 229 -2.39 -7.82 -0.68
C ALA A 229 -3.48 -8.47 -1.53
N PHE A 230 -4.04 -9.57 -1.02
CA PHE A 230 -5.12 -10.35 -1.62
C PHE A 230 -6.31 -10.43 -0.66
N ARG A 231 -7.50 -10.75 -1.16
CA ARG A 231 -8.62 -11.09 -0.28
C ARG A 231 -8.31 -12.37 0.51
N PRO A 232 -8.77 -12.51 1.76
CA PRO A 232 -8.52 -13.72 2.55
C PRO A 232 -9.06 -15.00 1.90
N GLU A 233 -10.17 -14.91 1.17
CA GLU A 233 -10.77 -16.03 0.44
C GLU A 233 -9.99 -16.46 -0.79
N ASP A 234 -9.20 -15.58 -1.42
CA ASP A 234 -8.42 -15.87 -2.63
C ASP A 234 -7.09 -16.56 -2.30
N LYS A 235 -7.11 -17.47 -1.35
CA LYS A 235 -5.93 -18.14 -0.79
C LYS A 235 -5.11 -18.87 -1.86
N GLU A 236 -5.76 -19.58 -2.79
CA GLU A 236 -5.07 -20.31 -3.85
C GLU A 236 -4.28 -19.36 -4.75
N LEU A 237 -4.90 -18.28 -5.21
CA LEU A 237 -4.25 -17.27 -6.05
C LEU A 237 -3.08 -16.60 -5.32
N ARG A 238 -3.29 -16.20 -4.04
CA ARG A 238 -2.25 -15.62 -3.21
C ARG A 238 -1.08 -16.58 -3.00
N ASP A 239 -1.34 -17.86 -2.70
CA ASP A 239 -0.30 -18.85 -2.44
C ASP A 239 0.51 -19.15 -3.71
N ALA A 240 -0.13 -19.23 -4.87
CA ALA A 240 0.55 -19.39 -6.16
C ALA A 240 1.43 -18.19 -6.49
N PHE A 241 0.91 -16.97 -6.31
CA PHE A 241 1.67 -15.74 -6.49
C PHE A 241 2.86 -15.67 -5.53
N ASN A 242 2.63 -15.96 -4.25
CA ASN A 242 3.66 -15.95 -3.20
C ASN A 242 4.78 -16.95 -3.48
N ALA A 243 4.46 -18.17 -3.89
CA ALA A 243 5.46 -19.17 -4.25
C ALA A 243 6.35 -18.67 -5.41
N ALA A 244 5.75 -18.11 -6.45
CA ALA A 244 6.49 -17.54 -7.58
C ALA A 244 7.32 -16.31 -7.17
N LEU A 245 6.81 -15.45 -6.27
CA LEU A 245 7.54 -14.32 -5.70
C LEU A 245 8.76 -14.76 -4.91
N VAL A 246 8.63 -15.75 -4.03
CA VAL A 246 9.73 -16.28 -3.21
C VAL A 246 10.86 -16.82 -4.09
N GLU A 247 10.53 -17.50 -5.18
CA GLU A 247 11.55 -17.95 -6.15
C GLU A 247 12.15 -16.77 -6.94
N PHE A 248 11.33 -15.79 -7.33
CA PHE A 248 11.83 -14.62 -8.05
C PHE A 248 12.79 -13.77 -7.20
N ARG A 249 12.53 -13.64 -5.90
CA ARG A 249 13.39 -12.91 -4.95
C ARG A 249 14.84 -13.44 -4.88
N LYS A 250 15.09 -14.68 -5.31
CA LYS A 250 16.44 -15.28 -5.36
C LYS A 250 17.26 -14.86 -6.58
N THR A 251 16.63 -14.17 -7.55
CA THR A 251 17.26 -13.82 -8.84
C THR A 251 17.92 -12.44 -8.81
N ASP A 252 18.90 -12.25 -9.71
CA ASP A 252 19.53 -10.95 -9.90
C ASP A 252 18.57 -9.91 -10.53
N ASP A 253 17.61 -10.37 -11.35
CA ASP A 253 16.57 -9.50 -11.92
C ASP A 253 15.73 -8.83 -10.83
N TYR A 254 15.37 -9.56 -9.77
CA TYR A 254 14.67 -8.98 -8.62
C TYR A 254 15.51 -7.87 -7.96
N LYS A 255 16.79 -8.15 -7.65
CA LYS A 255 17.69 -7.15 -7.05
C LYS A 255 17.85 -5.93 -7.95
N LYS A 256 17.98 -6.15 -9.26
CA LYS A 256 18.07 -5.08 -10.25
C LYS A 256 16.82 -4.19 -10.27
N ILE A 257 15.62 -4.78 -10.24
CA ILE A 257 14.38 -4.03 -10.16
C ILE A 257 14.39 -3.14 -8.91
N LEU A 258 14.61 -3.71 -7.72
CA LEU A 258 14.57 -2.97 -6.47
C LEU A 258 15.65 -1.89 -6.41
N GLY A 259 16.87 -2.19 -6.85
CA GLY A 259 17.99 -1.24 -6.91
C GLY A 259 17.73 -0.06 -7.85
N THR A 260 17.02 -0.28 -8.97
CA THR A 260 16.59 0.79 -9.89
C THR A 260 15.72 1.82 -9.18
N TYR A 261 14.96 1.40 -8.18
CA TYR A 261 14.08 2.26 -7.38
C TYR A 261 14.71 2.78 -6.08
N GLY A 262 16.01 2.54 -5.87
CA GLY A 262 16.77 3.09 -4.75
C GLY A 262 16.79 2.23 -3.49
N LEU A 263 16.27 1.00 -3.52
CA LEU A 263 16.43 0.10 -2.38
C LEU A 263 17.87 -0.43 -2.31
N SER A 264 18.46 -0.34 -1.13
CA SER A 264 19.79 -0.88 -0.85
C SER A 264 19.77 -2.40 -0.69
N ASP A 265 20.93 -3.04 -0.85
CA ASP A 265 21.10 -4.48 -0.56
C ASP A 265 20.69 -4.82 0.88
N ALA A 266 20.94 -3.92 1.84
CA ALA A 266 20.52 -4.08 3.22
C ALA A 266 18.98 -4.11 3.35
N SER A 267 18.27 -3.23 2.62
CA SER A 267 16.81 -3.19 2.59
C SER A 267 16.24 -4.44 1.92
N ILE A 268 16.83 -4.89 0.82
CA ILE A 268 16.45 -6.12 0.13
C ILE A 268 16.63 -7.34 1.05
N LYS A 269 17.78 -7.41 1.72
CA LYS A 269 18.04 -8.49 2.70
C LYS A 269 17.08 -8.44 3.88
N ALA A 270 16.80 -7.26 4.43
CA ALA A 270 15.84 -7.10 5.53
C ALA A 270 14.46 -7.65 5.18
N ALA A 271 13.96 -7.38 3.95
CA ALA A 271 12.71 -7.95 3.46
C ALA A 271 12.78 -9.48 3.33
N ALA A 272 13.92 -10.02 2.88
CA ALA A 272 14.11 -11.46 2.71
C ALA A 272 14.15 -12.23 4.04
N ASP A 273 14.66 -11.62 5.08
CA ASP A 273 14.83 -12.22 6.42
C ASP A 273 13.53 -12.21 7.26
N ARG A 274 12.50 -11.49 6.82
CA ARG A 274 11.23 -11.39 7.55
C ARG A 274 10.17 -12.34 6.99
N LYS A 275 9.29 -12.78 7.87
CA LYS A 275 8.14 -13.62 7.54
C LYS A 275 6.84 -12.83 7.72
N VAL A 276 5.90 -13.05 6.79
CA VAL A 276 4.59 -12.40 6.82
C VAL A 276 3.84 -12.73 8.11
N GLU A 277 3.96 -13.94 8.63
CA GLU A 277 3.30 -14.37 9.87
C GLU A 277 3.81 -13.58 11.08
N ASP A 278 5.11 -13.28 11.14
CA ASP A 278 5.70 -12.50 12.23
C ASP A 278 5.25 -11.03 12.16
N LEU A 279 5.20 -10.46 10.95
CA LEU A 279 4.73 -9.09 10.73
C LEU A 279 3.23 -8.95 11.08
N CYS A 280 2.42 -9.93 10.68
CA CYS A 280 1.00 -9.97 11.04
C CYS A 280 0.77 -10.16 12.55
N ALA A 281 1.71 -10.80 13.25
CA ALA A 281 1.69 -10.93 14.71
C ALA A 281 2.31 -9.73 15.45
N GLY A 282 2.84 -8.74 14.75
CA GLY A 282 3.48 -7.54 15.33
C GLY A 282 4.86 -7.81 15.96
N LYS A 283 5.57 -8.84 15.50
CA LYS A 283 6.89 -9.25 16.01
C LYS A 283 8.03 -8.57 15.27
#